data_ba70e8b09b28b59dfa6726f86ca065ae
#
_entry.id   ba70e8b09b28b59dfa6726f86ca065ae
#
_cell.length_a   1.000
_cell.length_b   1.000
_cell.length_c   1.000
_cell.angle_alpha   90.00
_cell.angle_beta   90.00
_cell.angle_gamma   90.00
#
_symmetry.space_group_name_H-M   'P 1'
#
loop_
_entity.id
_entity.type
_entity.pdbx_description
1 polymer ?
#
loop_
_entity_poly.entity_id
_entity_poly.type
_entity_poly.pdbx_seq_one_letter_code
_entity_poly.pdbx_strand_id
1 'polypeptide(L)'
;QVLSSAASDVYKRQNYDNNPLMKKKFEQLSNKPSYMKHNGGLLFRSITKKKFEFKTKIKKTHLNKAGITHGGYICTIIDAGAGTACHRASGNKPCVTISLDIKFIAPSNIGDELLGTVEIQKVTKSMVFINCKVKCKNKLIASAVGIWKILRRPLPNAGLGG
;
A
#
# COMPACT_ATOMS: atom_id res chain seq x y z
N GLN A 1 1.45 42.51 5.20
CA GLN A 1 0.62 41.63 6.03
C GLN A 1 1.36 40.32 6.23
N VAL A 2 1.72 40.04 7.46
CA VAL A 2 2.31 38.73 7.84
C VAL A 2 1.15 37.72 7.90
N LEU A 3 1.11 36.79 6.95
CA LEU A 3 0.17 35.65 7.01
C LEU A 3 0.44 34.88 8.30
N SER A 4 -0.61 34.51 9.03
CA SER A 4 -0.48 33.74 10.26
C SER A 4 0.28 32.42 9.96
N SER A 5 1.03 31.91 10.93
CA SER A 5 1.83 30.67 10.79
C SER A 5 0.99 29.49 10.28
N ALA A 6 -0.27 29.40 10.69
CA ALA A 6 -1.22 28.38 10.23
C ALA A 6 -1.56 28.48 8.73
N ALA A 7 -1.75 29.72 8.21
CA ALA A 7 -2.02 29.93 6.79
C ALA A 7 -0.78 29.62 5.93
N SER A 8 0.41 29.96 6.42
CA SER A 8 1.70 29.62 5.80
C SER A 8 1.94 28.10 5.74
N ASP A 9 1.54 27.36 6.78
CA ASP A 9 1.68 25.91 6.82
C ASP A 9 0.66 25.20 5.91
N VAL A 10 -0.56 25.73 5.77
CA VAL A 10 -1.57 25.25 4.83
C VAL A 10 -1.11 25.49 3.39
N TYR A 11 -0.60 26.68 3.10
CA TYR A 11 -0.08 27.04 1.76
C TYR A 11 1.16 26.23 1.38
N LYS A 12 2.06 25.96 2.31
CA LYS A 12 3.21 25.07 2.11
C LYS A 12 2.77 23.63 1.88
N ARG A 13 1.77 23.13 2.62
CA ARG A 13 1.21 21.79 2.42
C ARG A 13 0.56 21.62 1.05
N GLN A 14 -0.26 22.59 0.60
CA GLN A 14 -0.90 22.55 -0.72
C GLN A 14 0.12 22.59 -1.86
N ASN A 15 1.22 23.35 -1.74
CA ASN A 15 2.28 23.39 -2.75
C ASN A 15 3.17 22.12 -2.74
N TYR A 16 3.32 21.44 -1.59
CA TYR A 16 4.03 20.17 -1.52
C TYR A 16 3.25 19.04 -2.21
N ASP A 17 1.92 19.04 -2.08
CA ASP A 17 1.05 18.01 -2.69
C ASP A 17 0.86 18.21 -4.20
N ASN A 18 1.06 19.42 -4.73
CA ASN A 18 0.86 19.77 -6.13
C ASN A 18 2.17 19.86 -6.97
N ASN A 19 3.33 19.49 -6.39
CA ASN A 19 4.58 19.51 -7.15
C ASN A 19 4.69 18.26 -8.06
N PRO A 20 4.54 18.40 -9.41
CA PRO A 20 4.59 17.26 -10.34
C PRO A 20 5.95 16.56 -10.39
N LEU A 21 7.00 17.16 -9.84
CA LEU A 21 8.37 16.63 -9.81
C LEU A 21 8.59 15.55 -8.74
N MET A 22 7.62 15.27 -7.86
CA MET A 22 7.75 14.32 -6.75
C MET A 22 6.96 13.01 -6.90
N LYS A 23 6.32 12.75 -8.03
CA LYS A 23 5.75 11.41 -8.28
C LYS A 23 6.88 10.41 -8.55
N LYS A 24 7.43 9.83 -7.51
CA LYS A 24 8.40 8.74 -7.65
C LYS A 24 7.86 7.67 -8.58
N LYS A 25 8.73 7.15 -9.46
CA LYS A 25 8.39 6.01 -10.34
C LYS A 25 7.94 4.82 -9.50
N PHE A 26 7.07 4.01 -10.07
CA PHE A 26 6.77 2.70 -9.49
C PHE A 26 8.01 1.80 -9.58
N GLU A 27 8.34 1.16 -8.48
CA GLU A 27 9.44 0.22 -8.36
C GLU A 27 8.88 -1.18 -8.07
N GLN A 28 9.57 -2.23 -8.53
CA GLN A 28 9.22 -3.60 -8.19
C GLN A 28 9.43 -3.79 -6.68
N LEU A 29 8.42 -4.31 -5.98
CA LEU A 29 8.45 -4.49 -4.54
C LEU A 29 9.54 -5.48 -4.10
N SER A 30 9.71 -6.56 -4.85
CA SER A 30 10.76 -7.56 -4.63
C SER A 30 11.25 -8.13 -5.96
N ASN A 31 12.58 -8.22 -6.11
CA ASN A 31 13.24 -8.88 -7.23
C ASN A 31 13.68 -10.31 -6.89
N LYS A 32 13.66 -10.69 -5.60
CA LYS A 32 14.01 -12.02 -5.12
C LYS A 32 12.82 -12.98 -5.20
N PRO A 33 13.06 -14.30 -5.31
CA PRO A 33 12.00 -15.30 -5.17
C PRO A 33 11.25 -15.09 -3.86
N SER A 34 9.94 -14.94 -3.94
CA SER A 34 9.07 -14.70 -2.79
C SER A 34 7.63 -15.02 -3.14
N TYR A 35 6.75 -15.09 -2.13
CA TYR A 35 5.32 -15.28 -2.33
C TYR A 35 4.74 -14.24 -3.32
N MET A 36 5.08 -12.96 -3.15
CA MET A 36 4.59 -11.91 -4.06
C MET A 36 5.17 -12.04 -5.46
N LYS A 37 6.46 -12.40 -5.59
CA LYS A 37 7.09 -12.63 -6.91
C LYS A 37 6.42 -13.78 -7.64
N HIS A 38 6.14 -14.88 -6.95
CA HIS A 38 5.41 -16.04 -7.49
C HIS A 38 4.00 -15.66 -7.96
N ASN A 39 3.29 -14.83 -7.21
CA ASN A 39 1.93 -14.37 -7.52
C ASN A 39 1.89 -13.13 -8.44
N GLY A 40 2.89 -12.92 -9.26
CA GLY A 40 2.87 -11.90 -10.31
C GLY A 40 3.55 -10.58 -9.96
N GLY A 41 4.03 -10.44 -8.73
CA GLY A 41 4.73 -9.24 -8.27
C GLY A 41 3.79 -8.08 -7.92
N LEU A 42 4.36 -7.02 -7.37
CA LEU A 42 3.66 -5.81 -7.01
C LEU A 42 4.57 -4.62 -7.28
N LEU A 43 4.06 -3.60 -7.94
CA LEU A 43 4.75 -2.33 -8.12
C LEU A 43 4.34 -1.38 -7.00
N PHE A 44 5.30 -0.61 -6.46
CA PHE A 44 5.10 0.24 -5.30
C PHE A 44 5.76 1.60 -5.49
N ARG A 45 5.17 2.66 -4.94
CA ARG A 45 5.80 3.97 -4.84
C ARG A 45 5.35 4.75 -3.59
N SER A 46 6.22 5.64 -3.13
CA SER A 46 5.88 6.63 -2.11
C SER A 46 5.41 7.92 -2.78
N ILE A 47 4.27 8.44 -2.40
CA ILE A 47 3.77 9.76 -2.85
C ILE A 47 4.20 10.82 -1.85
N THR A 48 3.87 10.62 -0.57
CA THR A 48 4.30 11.45 0.55
C THR A 48 4.80 10.56 1.70
N LYS A 49 5.21 11.15 2.83
CA LYS A 49 5.54 10.38 4.06
C LYS A 49 4.36 9.61 4.62
N LYS A 50 3.11 9.96 4.24
CA LYS A 50 1.87 9.34 4.74
C LYS A 50 1.00 8.72 3.65
N LYS A 51 1.38 8.84 2.37
CA LYS A 51 0.59 8.32 1.25
C LYS A 51 1.48 7.51 0.31
N PHE A 52 1.02 6.29 0.02
CA PHE A 52 1.73 5.31 -0.79
C PHE A 52 0.78 4.69 -1.80
N GLU A 53 1.34 4.21 -2.89
CA GLU A 53 0.58 3.50 -3.90
C GLU A 53 1.26 2.19 -4.27
N PHE A 54 0.44 1.19 -4.57
CA PHE A 54 0.86 -0.06 -5.18
C PHE A 54 -0.03 -0.40 -6.35
N LYS A 55 0.49 -1.16 -7.32
CA LYS A 55 -0.32 -1.60 -8.45
C LYS A 55 0.10 -2.97 -8.96
N THR A 56 -0.87 -3.66 -9.55
CA THR A 56 -0.69 -4.94 -10.22
C THR A 56 -1.67 -5.10 -11.36
N LYS A 57 -1.34 -5.95 -12.34
CA LYS A 57 -2.24 -6.35 -13.43
C LYS A 57 -2.79 -7.75 -13.15
N ILE A 58 -4.11 -7.91 -13.26
CA ILE A 58 -4.77 -9.19 -13.02
C ILE A 58 -4.44 -10.17 -14.14
N LYS A 59 -4.00 -11.37 -13.76
CA LYS A 59 -3.66 -12.49 -14.63
C LYS A 59 -4.65 -13.64 -14.43
N LYS A 60 -4.66 -14.61 -15.33
CA LYS A 60 -5.51 -15.80 -15.25
C LYS A 60 -5.32 -16.58 -13.93
N THR A 61 -4.09 -16.65 -13.41
CA THR A 61 -3.75 -17.31 -12.14
C THR A 61 -4.33 -16.62 -10.91
N HIS A 62 -4.84 -15.40 -11.04
CA HIS A 62 -5.44 -14.65 -9.93
C HIS A 62 -6.96 -14.81 -9.84
N LEU A 63 -7.58 -15.57 -10.79
CA LEU A 63 -9.03 -15.71 -10.86
C LEU A 63 -9.54 -16.86 -9.97
N ASN A 64 -10.76 -16.71 -9.50
CA ASN A 64 -11.54 -17.78 -8.88
C ASN A 64 -12.33 -18.57 -9.94
N LYS A 65 -13.09 -19.59 -9.51
CA LYS A 65 -13.92 -20.40 -10.39
C LYS A 65 -15.03 -19.64 -11.13
N ALA A 66 -15.43 -18.47 -10.60
CA ALA A 66 -16.40 -17.58 -11.25
C ALA A 66 -15.78 -16.67 -12.34
N GLY A 67 -14.46 -16.76 -12.57
CA GLY A 67 -13.76 -15.98 -13.59
C GLY A 67 -13.44 -14.52 -13.18
N ILE A 68 -13.67 -14.15 -11.94
CA ILE A 68 -13.31 -12.85 -11.37
C ILE A 68 -12.10 -12.98 -10.43
N THR A 69 -11.45 -11.86 -10.11
CA THR A 69 -10.29 -11.87 -9.22
C THR A 69 -10.64 -12.53 -7.88
N HIS A 70 -9.83 -13.51 -7.46
CA HIS A 70 -10.00 -14.21 -6.19
C HIS A 70 -9.83 -13.25 -5.02
N GLY A 71 -10.74 -13.28 -4.02
CA GLY A 71 -10.66 -12.42 -2.84
C GLY A 71 -9.35 -12.57 -2.07
N GLY A 72 -8.81 -13.79 -1.98
CA GLY A 72 -7.49 -14.02 -1.37
C GLY A 72 -6.36 -13.28 -2.08
N TYR A 73 -6.42 -13.10 -3.41
CA TYR A 73 -5.43 -12.30 -4.12
C TYR A 73 -5.57 -10.80 -3.79
N ILE A 74 -6.80 -10.30 -3.65
CA ILE A 74 -7.05 -8.93 -3.17
C ILE A 74 -6.47 -8.73 -1.76
N CYS A 75 -6.68 -9.70 -0.84
CA CYS A 75 -6.06 -9.67 0.49
C CYS A 75 -4.54 -9.61 0.40
N THR A 76 -3.95 -10.46 -0.44
CA THR A 76 -2.49 -10.53 -0.67
C THR A 76 -1.90 -9.19 -1.10
N ILE A 77 -2.47 -8.53 -2.11
CA ILE A 77 -1.93 -7.26 -2.61
C ILE A 77 -2.12 -6.11 -1.63
N ILE A 78 -3.21 -6.12 -0.86
CA ILE A 78 -3.45 -5.13 0.20
C ILE A 78 -2.45 -5.33 1.34
N ASP A 79 -2.27 -6.55 1.82
CA ASP A 79 -1.34 -6.86 2.92
C ASP A 79 0.10 -6.49 2.54
N ALA A 80 0.57 -6.91 1.37
CA ALA A 80 1.91 -6.62 0.89
C ALA A 80 2.15 -5.11 0.65
N GLY A 81 1.19 -4.43 0.01
CA GLY A 81 1.27 -3.00 -0.26
C GLY A 81 1.21 -2.15 1.01
N ALA A 82 0.26 -2.45 1.91
CA ALA A 82 0.11 -1.75 3.17
C ALA A 82 1.26 -2.06 4.14
N GLY A 83 1.73 -3.31 4.22
CA GLY A 83 2.90 -3.68 5.01
C GLY A 83 4.15 -2.93 4.59
N THR A 84 4.39 -2.78 3.27
CA THR A 84 5.49 -1.97 2.74
C THR A 84 5.31 -0.48 3.08
N ALA A 85 4.11 0.06 2.99
CA ALA A 85 3.81 1.43 3.39
C ALA A 85 4.11 1.65 4.89
N CYS A 86 3.71 0.70 5.75
CA CYS A 86 3.99 0.74 7.19
C CYS A 86 5.50 0.70 7.47
N HIS A 87 6.24 -0.18 6.79
CA HIS A 87 7.69 -0.24 6.86
C HIS A 87 8.33 1.11 6.51
N ARG A 88 7.93 1.73 5.39
CA ARG A 88 8.44 3.05 4.98
C ARG A 88 8.06 4.16 5.96
N ALA A 89 6.81 4.18 6.43
CA ALA A 89 6.31 5.20 7.35
C ALA A 89 6.93 5.12 8.76
N SER A 90 7.34 3.92 9.19
CA SER A 90 8.00 3.69 10.49
C SER A 90 9.51 3.98 10.48
N GLY A 91 10.07 4.54 9.40
CA GLY A 91 11.49 4.76 9.24
C GLY A 91 12.26 3.50 8.87
N ASN A 92 11.68 2.68 7.99
CA ASN A 92 12.21 1.40 7.49
C ASN A 92 12.41 0.33 8.59
N LYS A 93 11.59 0.39 9.64
CA LYS A 93 11.59 -0.65 10.68
C LYS A 93 10.74 -1.84 10.20
N PRO A 94 11.11 -3.08 10.56
CA PRO A 94 10.30 -4.25 10.26
C PRO A 94 8.90 -4.12 10.86
N CYS A 95 7.87 -4.45 10.07
CA CYS A 95 6.48 -4.41 10.51
C CYS A 95 5.81 -5.76 10.22
N VAL A 96 4.90 -6.17 11.10
CA VAL A 96 4.06 -7.36 10.90
C VAL A 96 2.59 -7.00 11.06
N THR A 97 1.73 -7.63 10.28
CA THR A 97 0.29 -7.43 10.29
C THR A 97 -0.30 -7.95 11.60
N ILE A 98 -1.08 -7.11 12.29
CA ILE A 98 -1.86 -7.49 13.48
C ILE A 98 -3.31 -7.72 13.10
N SER A 99 -3.86 -6.78 12.32
CA SER A 99 -5.25 -6.82 11.89
C SER A 99 -5.38 -6.20 10.52
N LEU A 100 -6.20 -6.82 9.68
CA LEU A 100 -6.54 -6.33 8.36
C LEU A 100 -8.01 -6.66 8.09
N ASP A 101 -8.85 -5.65 8.12
CA ASP A 101 -10.28 -5.75 7.80
C ASP A 101 -10.52 -5.24 6.40
N ILE A 102 -11.02 -6.11 5.51
CA ILE A 102 -11.21 -5.84 4.09
C ILE A 102 -12.68 -5.96 3.72
N LYS A 103 -13.19 -4.95 3.03
CA LYS A 103 -14.52 -4.94 2.41
C LYS A 103 -14.33 -5.13 0.90
N PHE A 104 -14.88 -6.21 0.35
CA PHE A 104 -14.96 -6.45 -1.09
C PHE A 104 -16.20 -5.75 -1.63
N ILE A 105 -16.01 -4.82 -2.57
CA ILE A 105 -17.08 -3.91 -3.00
C ILE A 105 -17.53 -4.23 -4.42
N ALA A 106 -16.57 -4.52 -5.32
CA ALA A 106 -16.89 -4.84 -6.70
C ALA A 106 -15.89 -5.83 -7.30
N PRO A 107 -16.30 -6.65 -8.28
CA PRO A 107 -15.40 -7.56 -8.97
C PRO A 107 -14.41 -6.82 -9.87
N SER A 108 -13.24 -7.43 -10.05
CA SER A 108 -12.28 -7.11 -11.10
C SER A 108 -11.98 -8.34 -11.95
N ASN A 109 -11.53 -8.12 -13.19
CA ASN A 109 -11.42 -9.15 -14.22
C ASN A 109 -9.97 -9.31 -14.70
N ILE A 110 -9.72 -10.35 -15.46
CA ILE A 110 -8.43 -10.53 -16.14
C ILE A 110 -8.10 -9.30 -17.00
N GLY A 111 -6.84 -8.87 -16.93
CA GLY A 111 -6.35 -7.69 -17.66
C GLY A 111 -6.53 -6.36 -16.93
N ASP A 112 -7.39 -6.29 -15.92
CA ASP A 112 -7.56 -5.08 -15.09
C ASP A 112 -6.24 -4.70 -14.40
N GLU A 113 -5.90 -3.42 -14.41
CA GLU A 113 -4.86 -2.85 -13.56
C GLU A 113 -5.50 -2.34 -12.28
N LEU A 114 -5.12 -2.92 -11.15
CA LEU A 114 -5.55 -2.50 -9.82
C LEU A 114 -4.53 -1.52 -9.23
N LEU A 115 -5.03 -0.37 -8.78
CA LEU A 115 -4.26 0.63 -8.04
C LEU A 115 -4.74 0.67 -6.60
N GLY A 116 -3.86 0.32 -5.67
CA GLY A 116 -4.07 0.49 -4.24
C GLY A 116 -3.46 1.80 -3.76
N THR A 117 -4.20 2.55 -2.94
CA THR A 117 -3.71 3.74 -2.24
C THR A 117 -3.77 3.48 -0.75
N VAL A 118 -2.63 3.62 -0.08
CA VAL A 118 -2.49 3.47 1.38
C VAL A 118 -2.26 4.84 2.00
N GLU A 119 -3.07 5.16 3.00
CA GLU A 119 -2.95 6.38 3.79
C GLU A 119 -2.62 6.02 5.25
N ILE A 120 -1.49 6.51 5.73
CA ILE A 120 -1.07 6.34 7.12
C ILE A 120 -1.88 7.30 7.98
N GLN A 121 -2.72 6.74 8.85
CA GLN A 121 -3.55 7.49 9.79
C GLN A 121 -2.73 7.93 11.00
N LYS A 122 -1.95 6.99 11.57
CA LYS A 122 -1.10 7.24 12.72
C LYS A 122 0.09 6.29 12.75
N VAL A 123 1.23 6.81 13.15
CA VAL A 123 2.40 6.03 13.57
C VAL A 123 2.61 6.30 15.05
N THR A 124 2.70 5.25 15.85
CA THR A 124 3.05 5.30 17.26
C THR A 124 4.45 4.70 17.47
N LYS A 125 4.90 4.60 18.72
CA LYS A 125 6.17 3.93 19.06
C LYS A 125 6.21 2.45 18.63
N SER A 126 5.04 1.77 18.55
CA SER A 126 4.96 0.33 18.32
C SER A 126 3.95 -0.10 17.27
N MET A 127 3.14 0.79 16.74
CA MET A 127 2.04 0.47 15.81
C MET A 127 1.94 1.49 14.68
N VAL A 128 1.46 1.01 13.52
CA VAL A 128 1.05 1.85 12.39
C VAL A 128 -0.40 1.53 12.07
N PHE A 129 -1.23 2.56 11.91
CA PHE A 129 -2.64 2.48 11.55
C PHE A 129 -2.83 3.02 10.14
N ILE A 130 -3.57 2.29 9.29
CA ILE A 130 -3.75 2.66 7.90
C ILE A 130 -5.20 2.55 7.43
N ASN A 131 -5.51 3.33 6.39
CA ASN A 131 -6.61 3.07 5.48
C ASN A 131 -6.05 2.70 4.11
N CYS A 132 -6.76 1.82 3.39
CA CYS A 132 -6.40 1.42 2.04
C CYS A 132 -7.63 1.39 1.15
N LYS A 133 -7.50 1.83 -0.10
CA LYS A 133 -8.52 1.69 -1.16
C LYS A 133 -7.87 1.08 -2.38
N VAL A 134 -8.51 0.06 -2.96
CA VAL A 134 -8.08 -0.55 -4.22
C VAL A 134 -9.09 -0.21 -5.30
N LYS A 135 -8.65 0.36 -6.40
CA LYS A 135 -9.48 0.78 -7.53
C LYS A 135 -8.99 0.14 -8.84
N CYS A 136 -9.93 -0.08 -9.76
CA CYS A 136 -9.68 -0.26 -11.18
C CYS A 136 -10.26 0.96 -11.89
N LYS A 137 -9.39 1.82 -12.46
CA LYS A 137 -9.81 3.14 -12.97
C LYS A 137 -10.56 3.91 -11.88
N ASN A 138 -11.82 4.27 -12.11
CA ASN A 138 -12.67 4.99 -11.16
C ASN A 138 -13.52 4.06 -10.27
N LYS A 139 -13.54 2.74 -10.55
CA LYS A 139 -14.34 1.75 -9.81
C LYS A 139 -13.62 1.32 -8.56
N LEU A 140 -14.27 1.45 -7.39
CA LEU A 140 -13.76 0.94 -6.12
C LEU A 140 -13.95 -0.58 -6.07
N ILE A 141 -12.87 -1.32 -5.91
CA ILE A 141 -12.86 -2.79 -5.87
C ILE A 141 -12.89 -3.29 -4.42
N ALA A 142 -12.06 -2.69 -3.58
CA ALA A 142 -12.00 -3.02 -2.15
C ALA A 142 -11.57 -1.81 -1.32
N SER A 143 -11.96 -1.80 -0.05
CA SER A 143 -11.43 -0.89 0.97
C SER A 143 -10.98 -1.68 2.18
N ALA A 144 -9.97 -1.18 2.89
CA ALA A 144 -9.46 -1.84 4.07
C ALA A 144 -9.02 -0.85 5.13
N VAL A 145 -9.09 -1.30 6.38
CA VAL A 145 -8.40 -0.69 7.52
C VAL A 145 -7.47 -1.73 8.13
N GLY A 146 -6.34 -1.30 8.67
CA GLY A 146 -5.39 -2.25 9.22
C GLY A 146 -4.45 -1.66 10.24
N ILE A 147 -3.83 -2.56 11.01
CA ILE A 147 -2.88 -2.25 12.06
C ILE A 147 -1.66 -3.14 11.89
N TRP A 148 -0.48 -2.54 11.89
CA TRP A 148 0.81 -3.22 11.85
C TRP A 148 1.60 -2.94 13.11
N LYS A 149 2.24 -3.97 13.66
CA LYS A 149 3.18 -3.84 14.77
C LYS A 149 4.58 -3.53 14.23
N ILE A 150 5.21 -2.49 14.76
CA ILE A 150 6.61 -2.18 14.51
C ILE A 150 7.46 -3.09 15.41
N LEU A 151 8.34 -3.89 14.81
CA LEU A 151 9.24 -4.78 15.54
C LEU A 151 10.48 -4.00 16.01
N ARG A 152 10.94 -4.32 17.22
CA ARG A 152 12.17 -3.72 17.79
C ARG A 152 13.43 -4.34 17.21
N ARG A 153 13.34 -5.62 16.76
CA ARG A 153 14.43 -6.39 16.15
C ARG A 153 13.90 -7.07 14.89
N PRO A 154 14.73 -7.29 13.85
CA PRO A 154 14.35 -8.15 12.73
C PRO A 154 13.95 -9.55 13.22
N LEU A 155 13.06 -10.20 12.48
CA LEU A 155 12.77 -11.62 12.71
C LEU A 155 14.03 -12.45 12.38
N PRO A 156 14.26 -13.59 13.04
CA PRO A 156 15.48 -14.42 12.85
C PRO A 156 15.79 -14.74 11.39
N ASN A 157 14.77 -14.92 10.57
CA ASN A 157 14.89 -15.26 9.14
C ASN A 157 14.58 -14.06 8.23
N ALA A 158 14.61 -12.82 8.73
CA ALA A 158 14.41 -11.63 7.92
C ALA A 158 15.52 -11.54 6.86
N GLY A 159 15.13 -11.62 5.58
CA GLY A 159 16.07 -11.64 4.45
C GLY A 159 16.12 -12.96 3.68
N LEU A 160 15.53 -14.04 4.19
CA LEU A 160 15.41 -15.31 3.47
C LEU A 160 14.17 -15.35 2.55
N GLY A 161 13.22 -14.43 2.73
CA GLY A 161 12.02 -14.25 1.90
C GLY A 161 11.84 -12.77 1.61
N GLY A 162 12.61 -12.25 0.72
CA GLY A 162 12.57 -10.83 0.37
C GLY A 162 11.77 -10.55 -0.87
#